data_b25bb647cb49382d1bb4b6310f27ab8d
#
_entry.id   b25bb647cb49382d1bb4b6310f27ab8d
#
_cell.length_a   1.000
_cell.length_b   1.000
_cell.length_c   1.000
_cell.angle_alpha   90.00
_cell.angle_beta   90.00
_cell.angle_gamma   90.00
#
_symmetry.space_group_name_H-M   'P 1'
#
loop_
_entity.id
_entity.type
_entity.pdbx_description
1 polymer ?
#
loop_
_entity_poly.entity_id
_entity_poly.type
_entity_poly.pdbx_seq_one_letter_code
_entity_poly.pdbx_strand_id
1 'polypeptide(L)'
;MLLNEHYHCGRATGGSMLTDFPQAVPEIPVSNVEHAAEYYKKVLGFSFDWGDDAGGIVGISQGDCRMFLTNAAFRAVNGPKSPVIIWLNLNSKQQVDELFERWKDAGAQIIEAVEDKPWNLREFRVADPDGNQLRVFYDFNWELQQEQRRQGNS
;
A
#
# COMPACT_ATOMS: atom_id res chain seq x y z
N MET A 1 25.30 -2.68 12.54
CA MET A 1 24.52 -1.87 11.61
C MET A 1 23.34 -1.29 12.38
N LEU A 2 23.42 -0.03 12.71
CA LEU A 2 22.45 0.65 13.59
C LEU A 2 21.24 1.03 12.76
N LEU A 3 20.14 0.29 12.94
CA LEU A 3 18.81 0.76 12.55
C LEU A 3 18.45 1.86 13.52
N ASN A 4 18.78 3.09 13.15
CA ASN A 4 18.60 4.22 14.04
C ASN A 4 17.16 4.71 14.00
N GLU A 5 16.49 4.51 15.10
CA GLU A 5 15.49 5.29 15.83
C GLU A 5 14.91 6.50 15.10
N HIS A 6 13.92 6.27 14.23
CA HIS A 6 12.88 7.29 13.94
C HIS A 6 11.61 6.62 13.45
N TYR A 7 11.26 5.50 14.06
CA TYR A 7 9.96 4.90 13.86
C TYR A 7 9.00 5.48 14.93
N HIS A 8 8.30 6.53 14.60
CA HIS A 8 7.11 6.87 15.35
C HIS A 8 6.06 5.79 15.08
N CYS A 9 6.13 4.78 15.92
CA CYS A 9 5.01 3.89 16.18
C CYS A 9 3.83 4.75 16.61
N GLY A 10 2.68 4.59 15.94
CA GLY A 10 1.47 5.29 16.31
C GLY A 10 1.25 5.22 17.81
N ARG A 11 0.80 6.34 18.40
CA ARG A 11 0.60 6.52 19.82
C ARG A 11 -0.13 5.34 20.45
N ALA A 12 0.59 4.56 21.22
CA ALA A 12 -0.01 3.79 22.28
C ALA A 12 -0.45 4.80 23.36
N THR A 13 -1.72 5.15 23.38
CA THR A 13 -2.28 5.94 24.46
C THR A 13 -2.34 5.07 25.71
N GLY A 14 -1.41 5.31 26.62
CA GLY A 14 -1.47 5.00 28.02
C GLY A 14 -2.11 3.67 28.43
N GLY A 15 -1.40 2.58 28.34
CA GLY A 15 -1.79 1.31 28.94
C GLY A 15 -0.58 0.37 28.94
N SER A 16 -0.40 -0.36 30.03
CA SER A 16 0.75 -1.25 30.23
C SER A 16 0.74 -2.51 29.36
N MET A 17 -0.28 -2.73 28.50
CA MET A 17 -0.40 -3.89 27.62
C MET A 17 -0.75 -3.50 26.20
N LEU A 18 0.01 -4.03 25.24
CA LEU A 18 -0.30 -3.92 23.83
C LEU A 18 -1.54 -4.78 23.52
N THR A 19 -2.71 -4.15 23.33
CA THR A 19 -3.95 -4.82 22.95
C THR A 19 -4.18 -4.82 21.44
N ASP A 20 -3.58 -3.85 20.73
CA ASP A 20 -3.68 -3.70 19.29
C ASP A 20 -2.33 -3.96 18.62
N PHE A 21 -2.35 -4.62 17.47
CA PHE A 21 -1.15 -4.79 16.67
C PHE A 21 -0.80 -3.48 15.94
N PRO A 22 0.49 -3.17 15.77
CA PRO A 22 0.92 -2.07 14.92
C PRO A 22 0.62 -2.37 13.44
N GLN A 23 0.68 -1.34 12.61
CA GLN A 23 0.57 -1.54 11.16
C GLN A 23 1.72 -2.40 10.66
N ALA A 24 1.39 -3.38 9.82
CA ALA A 24 2.41 -4.19 9.16
C ALA A 24 3.17 -3.35 8.13
N VAL A 25 4.45 -3.65 7.95
CA VAL A 25 5.28 -3.08 6.89
C VAL A 25 5.60 -4.19 5.90
N PRO A 26 4.95 -4.24 4.73
CA PRO A 26 5.23 -5.28 3.75
C PRO A 26 6.61 -5.07 3.12
N GLU A 27 7.25 -6.17 2.78
CA GLU A 27 8.49 -6.23 2.02
C GLU A 27 8.18 -6.59 0.57
N ILE A 28 8.55 -5.69 -0.36
CA ILE A 28 8.21 -5.78 -1.77
C ILE A 28 9.46 -6.18 -2.56
N PRO A 29 9.45 -7.34 -3.23
CA PRO A 29 10.59 -7.77 -4.03
C PRO A 29 10.70 -6.96 -5.33
N VAL A 30 11.83 -6.32 -5.53
CA VAL A 30 12.14 -5.56 -6.75
C VAL A 30 13.52 -5.94 -7.29
N SER A 31 13.80 -5.58 -8.55
CA SER A 31 15.09 -5.87 -9.19
C SER A 31 16.16 -4.91 -8.71
N ASN A 32 15.85 -3.61 -8.70
CA ASN A 32 16.72 -2.52 -8.26
C ASN A 32 15.93 -1.59 -7.36
N VAL A 33 16.40 -1.39 -6.13
CA VAL A 33 15.60 -0.66 -5.13
C VAL A 33 15.55 0.84 -5.38
N GLU A 34 16.62 1.45 -5.89
CA GLU A 34 16.62 2.88 -6.22
C GLU A 34 15.73 3.17 -7.42
N HIS A 35 15.81 2.35 -8.46
CA HIS A 35 14.95 2.48 -9.63
C HIS A 35 13.48 2.27 -9.29
N ALA A 36 13.16 1.25 -8.49
CA ALA A 36 11.81 1.02 -8.01
C ALA A 36 11.30 2.19 -7.14
N ALA A 37 12.13 2.71 -6.23
CA ALA A 37 11.77 3.85 -5.40
C ALA A 37 11.44 5.10 -6.23
N GLU A 38 12.17 5.34 -7.33
CA GLU A 38 11.87 6.44 -8.26
C GLU A 38 10.48 6.28 -8.90
N TYR A 39 10.10 5.06 -9.30
CA TYR A 39 8.77 4.79 -9.81
C TYR A 39 7.68 5.05 -8.75
N TYR A 40 7.84 4.50 -7.55
CA TYR A 40 6.91 4.72 -6.45
C TYR A 40 6.76 6.20 -6.11
N LYS A 41 7.87 6.95 -6.14
CA LYS A 41 7.87 8.39 -5.87
C LYS A 41 7.21 9.19 -6.99
N LYS A 42 7.65 9.02 -8.24
CA LYS A 42 7.23 9.87 -9.36
C LYS A 42 5.85 9.50 -9.87
N VAL A 43 5.51 8.23 -9.91
CA VAL A 43 4.26 7.72 -10.49
C VAL A 43 3.19 7.53 -9.42
N LEU A 44 3.53 6.86 -8.32
CA LEU A 44 2.55 6.48 -7.30
C LEU A 44 2.44 7.48 -6.14
N GLY A 45 3.31 8.50 -6.10
CA GLY A 45 3.22 9.57 -5.09
C GLY A 45 3.70 9.21 -3.70
N PHE A 46 4.53 8.16 -3.58
CA PHE A 46 5.20 7.84 -2.30
C PHE A 46 6.36 8.79 -2.03
N SER A 47 6.72 8.91 -0.76
CA SER A 47 7.95 9.56 -0.33
C SER A 47 9.05 8.53 -0.20
N PHE A 48 10.26 8.89 -0.62
CA PHE A 48 11.47 8.14 -0.29
C PHE A 48 11.88 8.49 1.16
N ASP A 49 12.06 7.48 1.99
CA ASP A 49 12.41 7.70 3.39
C ASP A 49 13.91 7.48 3.66
N TRP A 50 14.43 6.32 3.22
CA TRP A 50 15.83 5.93 3.45
C TRP A 50 16.23 4.73 2.59
N GLY A 51 17.53 4.45 2.55
CA GLY A 51 18.09 3.25 1.93
C GLY A 51 18.75 3.50 0.57
N ASP A 52 19.38 2.47 0.03
CA ASP A 52 20.11 2.51 -1.24
C ASP A 52 20.32 1.11 -1.84
N ASP A 53 20.84 1.06 -3.08
CA ASP A 53 21.16 -0.19 -3.77
C ASP A 53 22.26 -0.99 -3.07
N ALA A 54 23.21 -0.33 -2.43
CA ALA A 54 24.30 -1.00 -1.72
C ALA A 54 23.80 -1.78 -0.50
N GLY A 55 22.84 -1.19 0.23
CA GLY A 55 22.15 -1.86 1.32
C GLY A 55 21.11 -2.88 0.86
N GLY A 56 20.64 -2.75 -0.38
CA GLY A 56 19.66 -3.66 -0.98
C GLY A 56 18.23 -3.49 -0.47
N ILE A 57 17.97 -2.43 0.27
CA ILE A 57 16.66 -2.12 0.85
C ILE A 57 16.41 -0.62 0.83
N VAL A 58 15.18 -0.23 0.51
CA VAL A 58 14.67 1.14 0.55
C VAL A 58 13.34 1.19 1.29
N GLY A 59 13.18 2.15 2.19
CA GLY A 59 11.92 2.48 2.83
C GLY A 59 11.19 3.58 2.07
N ILE A 60 9.90 3.37 1.84
CA ILE A 60 8.99 4.34 1.23
C ILE A 60 7.73 4.47 2.07
N SER A 61 7.07 5.62 1.99
CA SER A 61 5.82 5.85 2.70
C SER A 61 4.88 6.83 1.99
N GLN A 62 3.60 6.71 2.28
CA GLN A 62 2.57 7.69 1.95
C GLN A 62 1.54 7.69 3.09
N GLY A 63 1.46 8.80 3.84
CA GLY A 63 0.69 8.81 5.08
C GLY A 63 1.16 7.70 6.02
N ASP A 64 0.24 6.91 6.52
CA ASP A 64 0.54 5.77 7.39
C ASP A 64 0.92 4.48 6.63
N CYS A 65 0.82 4.49 5.32
CA CYS A 65 1.24 3.36 4.49
C CYS A 65 2.76 3.37 4.34
N ARG A 66 3.40 2.31 4.79
CA ARG A 66 4.86 2.12 4.74
C ARG A 66 5.19 0.79 4.09
N MET A 67 6.22 0.78 3.27
CA MET A 67 6.69 -0.42 2.59
C MET A 67 8.21 -0.41 2.49
N PHE A 68 8.79 -1.60 2.44
CA PHE A 68 10.21 -1.79 2.14
C PHE A 68 10.35 -2.42 0.76
N LEU A 69 11.14 -1.80 -0.10
CA LEU A 69 11.55 -2.37 -1.38
C LEU A 69 12.88 -3.09 -1.18
N THR A 70 12.98 -4.34 -1.60
CA THR A 70 14.20 -5.15 -1.40
C THR A 70 14.66 -5.81 -2.69
N ASN A 71 15.97 -5.83 -2.91
CA ASN A 71 16.57 -6.52 -4.05
C ASN A 71 16.87 -8.00 -3.75
N ALA A 72 17.30 -8.72 -4.78
CA ALA A 72 17.57 -10.15 -4.66
C ALA A 72 18.70 -10.46 -3.68
N ALA A 73 19.72 -9.62 -3.58
CA ALA A 73 20.84 -9.82 -2.66
C ALA A 73 20.38 -9.71 -1.20
N PHE A 74 19.55 -8.73 -0.89
CA PHE A 74 18.96 -8.58 0.44
C PHE A 74 18.08 -9.79 0.81
N ARG A 75 17.29 -10.29 -0.13
CA ARG A 75 16.38 -11.44 0.06
C ARG A 75 17.07 -12.80 0.01
N ALA A 76 18.33 -12.88 -0.42
CA ALA A 76 19.01 -14.18 -0.63
C ALA A 76 18.99 -15.12 0.57
N VAL A 77 18.85 -14.56 1.77
CA VAL A 77 18.81 -15.32 3.03
C VAL A 77 17.37 -15.69 3.44
N ASN A 78 16.34 -14.88 3.11
CA ASN A 78 15.06 -14.94 3.81
C ASN A 78 13.80 -14.81 2.95
N GLY A 79 13.85 -14.71 1.62
CA GLY A 79 12.65 -14.29 0.93
C GLY A 79 12.26 -15.00 -0.36
N PRO A 80 10.95 -15.07 -0.64
CA PRO A 80 10.44 -15.48 -1.93
C PRO A 80 10.79 -14.45 -3.01
N LYS A 81 10.99 -14.94 -4.23
CA LYS A 81 11.32 -14.10 -5.40
C LYS A 81 10.09 -13.73 -6.24
N SER A 82 8.90 -14.08 -5.79
CA SER A 82 7.66 -13.84 -6.52
C SER A 82 7.12 -12.45 -6.24
N PRO A 83 6.52 -11.79 -7.25
CA PRO A 83 5.77 -10.56 -7.03
C PRO A 83 4.68 -10.72 -5.98
N VAL A 84 4.36 -9.62 -5.28
CA VAL A 84 3.35 -9.59 -4.24
C VAL A 84 2.17 -8.70 -4.63
N ILE A 85 1.05 -8.86 -3.93
CA ILE A 85 -0.12 -7.99 -4.03
C ILE A 85 -0.31 -7.31 -2.70
N ILE A 86 -0.37 -5.98 -2.72
CA ILE A 86 -0.63 -5.15 -1.54
C ILE A 86 -2.03 -4.56 -1.66
N TRP A 87 -2.82 -4.73 -0.62
CA TRP A 87 -4.16 -4.16 -0.55
C TRP A 87 -4.12 -2.83 0.19
N LEU A 88 -4.65 -1.78 -0.44
CA LEU A 88 -4.73 -0.44 0.12
C LEU A 88 -6.20 -0.05 0.30
N ASN A 89 -6.65 0.01 1.54
CA ASN A 89 -8.03 0.36 1.89
C ASN A 89 -8.17 1.87 2.03
N LEU A 90 -8.96 2.49 1.16
CA LEU A 90 -9.33 3.89 1.24
C LEU A 90 -10.66 4.07 1.99
N ASN A 91 -11.05 5.31 2.23
CA ASN A 91 -12.18 5.64 3.09
C ASN A 91 -13.48 5.96 2.34
N SER A 92 -13.45 6.02 1.01
CA SER A 92 -14.64 6.30 0.19
C SER A 92 -14.43 5.88 -1.27
N LYS A 93 -15.52 5.70 -2.00
CA LYS A 93 -15.49 5.50 -3.46
C LYS A 93 -14.82 6.67 -4.17
N GLN A 94 -15.10 7.89 -3.72
CA GLN A 94 -14.50 9.10 -4.29
C GLN A 94 -12.98 9.08 -4.18
N GLN A 95 -12.43 8.68 -3.05
CA GLN A 95 -10.98 8.57 -2.88
C GLN A 95 -10.36 7.52 -3.83
N VAL A 96 -11.05 6.41 -4.04
CA VAL A 96 -10.62 5.38 -5.01
C VAL A 96 -10.57 5.97 -6.42
N ASP A 97 -11.61 6.68 -6.84
CA ASP A 97 -11.68 7.32 -8.16
C ASP A 97 -10.61 8.39 -8.36
N GLU A 98 -10.43 9.26 -7.38
CA GLU A 98 -9.41 10.32 -7.43
C GLU A 98 -8.00 9.74 -7.51
N LEU A 99 -7.70 8.69 -6.74
CA LEU A 99 -6.40 8.04 -6.78
C LEU A 99 -6.18 7.32 -8.11
N PHE A 100 -7.21 6.65 -8.64
CA PHE A 100 -7.15 6.01 -9.95
C PHE A 100 -6.78 7.00 -11.05
N GLU A 101 -7.49 8.13 -11.14
CA GLU A 101 -7.20 9.15 -12.16
C GLU A 101 -5.81 9.75 -11.99
N ARG A 102 -5.39 10.03 -10.77
CA ARG A 102 -4.06 10.55 -10.48
C ARG A 102 -2.95 9.61 -10.94
N TRP A 103 -3.06 8.32 -10.61
CA TRP A 103 -2.05 7.34 -10.98
C TRP A 103 -2.06 7.06 -12.48
N LYS A 104 -3.23 6.99 -13.08
CA LYS A 104 -3.39 6.85 -14.53
C LYS A 104 -2.71 8.00 -15.28
N ASP A 105 -2.97 9.25 -14.87
CA ASP A 105 -2.37 10.45 -15.47
C ASP A 105 -0.86 10.51 -15.26
N ALA A 106 -0.36 9.98 -14.15
CA ALA A 106 1.08 9.87 -13.87
C ALA A 106 1.77 8.73 -14.61
N GLY A 107 1.04 7.91 -15.37
CA GLY A 107 1.59 6.83 -16.19
C GLY A 107 1.70 5.48 -15.47
N ALA A 108 0.93 5.26 -14.40
CA ALA A 108 0.86 3.96 -13.74
C ALA A 108 0.40 2.86 -14.70
N GLN A 109 0.98 1.68 -14.58
CA GLN A 109 0.56 0.51 -15.34
C GLN A 109 -0.77 -0.03 -14.76
N ILE A 110 -1.86 0.29 -15.42
CA ILE A 110 -3.19 -0.16 -15.01
C ILE A 110 -3.36 -1.64 -15.37
N ILE A 111 -3.59 -2.48 -14.37
CA ILE A 111 -3.91 -3.90 -14.52
C ILE A 111 -5.41 -4.09 -14.65
N GLU A 112 -6.17 -3.34 -13.84
CA GLU A 112 -7.62 -3.40 -13.83
C GLU A 112 -8.17 -2.00 -13.53
N ALA A 113 -9.06 -1.50 -14.39
CA ALA A 113 -9.68 -0.19 -14.21
C ALA A 113 -10.62 -0.18 -13.01
N VAL A 114 -10.90 1.01 -12.49
CA VAL A 114 -11.80 1.18 -11.35
C VAL A 114 -13.23 0.74 -11.71
N GLU A 115 -13.81 -0.09 -10.85
CA GLU A 115 -15.21 -0.53 -10.95
C GLU A 115 -15.76 -1.00 -9.59
N ASP A 116 -17.08 -1.06 -9.49
CA ASP A 116 -17.76 -1.73 -8.38
C ASP A 116 -17.83 -3.23 -8.65
N LYS A 117 -17.29 -4.02 -7.74
CA LYS A 117 -17.26 -5.48 -7.84
C LYS A 117 -18.53 -6.12 -7.24
N PRO A 118 -18.92 -7.33 -7.70
CA PRO A 118 -20.06 -8.05 -7.15
C PRO A 118 -19.99 -8.33 -5.64
N TRP A 119 -18.77 -8.29 -5.06
CA TRP A 119 -18.52 -8.46 -3.62
C TRP A 119 -18.53 -7.13 -2.85
N ASN A 120 -19.06 -6.06 -3.47
CA ASN A 120 -19.25 -4.74 -2.87
C ASN A 120 -17.95 -4.00 -2.48
N LEU A 121 -16.92 -4.21 -3.23
CA LEU A 121 -15.72 -3.36 -3.22
C LEU A 121 -15.68 -2.50 -4.48
N ARG A 122 -15.40 -1.21 -4.33
CA ARG A 122 -14.94 -0.39 -5.44
C ARG A 122 -13.45 -0.44 -5.48
N GLU A 123 -12.88 -0.93 -6.59
CA GLU A 123 -11.45 -1.24 -6.63
C GLU A 123 -10.83 -1.05 -8.00
N PHE A 124 -9.50 -0.87 -8.00
CA PHE A 124 -8.65 -0.96 -9.18
C PHE A 124 -7.30 -1.58 -8.82
N ARG A 125 -6.52 -1.98 -9.81
CA ARG A 125 -5.19 -2.52 -9.62
C ARG A 125 -4.17 -1.87 -10.54
N VAL A 126 -2.99 -1.59 -10.00
CA VAL A 126 -1.81 -1.16 -10.76
C VAL A 126 -0.65 -2.10 -10.48
N ALA A 127 0.29 -2.18 -11.41
CA ALA A 127 1.53 -2.90 -11.23
C ALA A 127 2.71 -1.92 -11.15
N ASP A 128 3.74 -2.30 -10.39
CA ASP A 128 5.06 -1.70 -10.48
C ASP A 128 5.89 -2.35 -11.61
N PRO A 129 7.11 -1.85 -11.93
CA PRO A 129 7.94 -2.42 -12.98
C PRO A 129 8.38 -3.88 -12.74
N ASP A 130 8.32 -4.37 -11.53
CA ASP A 130 8.68 -5.75 -11.15
C ASP A 130 7.47 -6.69 -11.08
N GLY A 131 6.28 -6.21 -11.44
CA GLY A 131 5.06 -6.99 -11.42
C GLY A 131 4.37 -7.07 -10.07
N ASN A 132 4.86 -6.38 -9.05
CA ASN A 132 4.12 -6.23 -7.81
C ASN A 132 2.87 -5.40 -8.05
N GLN A 133 1.76 -5.76 -7.41
CA GLN A 133 0.49 -5.09 -7.61
C GLN A 133 0.03 -4.36 -6.36
N LEU A 134 -0.52 -3.17 -6.56
CA LEU A 134 -1.27 -2.46 -5.55
C LEU A 134 -2.75 -2.56 -5.93
N ARG A 135 -3.52 -3.20 -5.06
CA ARG A 135 -4.96 -3.32 -5.17
C ARG A 135 -5.61 -2.30 -4.25
N VAL A 136 -6.12 -1.24 -4.83
CA VAL A 136 -6.74 -0.13 -4.10
C VAL A 136 -8.23 -0.37 -4.03
N PHE A 137 -8.82 -0.28 -2.85
CA PHE A 137 -10.22 -0.59 -2.66
C PHE A 137 -10.90 0.23 -1.57
N TYR A 138 -12.20 0.28 -1.66
CA TYR A 138 -13.11 0.72 -0.60
C TYR A 138 -14.25 -0.28 -0.47
N ASP A 139 -14.49 -0.74 0.75
CA ASP A 139 -15.60 -1.63 1.07
C ASP A 139 -16.87 -0.82 1.37
N PHE A 140 -17.86 -0.90 0.48
CA PHE A 140 -19.14 -0.21 0.66
C PHE A 140 -20.26 -1.07 1.21
N ASN A 141 -19.97 -2.27 1.69
CA ASN A 141 -20.97 -3.15 2.33
C ASN A 141 -21.69 -2.47 3.49
N TRP A 142 -20.94 -1.72 4.31
CA TRP A 142 -21.51 -1.04 5.47
C TRP A 142 -22.50 0.05 5.07
N GLU A 143 -22.28 0.75 3.96
CA GLU A 143 -23.24 1.74 3.44
C GLU A 143 -24.55 1.10 3.07
N LEU A 144 -24.50 -0.03 2.35
CA LEU A 144 -25.67 -0.80 1.97
C LEU A 144 -26.45 -1.30 3.19
N GLN A 145 -25.75 -1.76 4.21
CA GLN A 145 -26.37 -2.20 5.47
C GLN A 145 -27.04 -1.04 6.21
N GLN A 146 -26.44 0.14 6.21
CA GLN A 146 -27.05 1.32 6.82
C GLN A 146 -28.30 1.78 6.07
N GLU A 147 -28.29 1.76 4.75
CA GLU A 147 -29.46 2.07 3.93
C GLU A 147 -30.61 1.12 4.20
N GLN A 148 -30.33 -0.18 4.28
CA GLN A 148 -31.33 -1.20 4.62
C GLN A 148 -31.94 -0.97 6.00
N ARG A 149 -31.13 -0.61 7.00
CA ARG A 149 -31.61 -0.28 8.35
C ARG A 149 -32.51 0.95 8.37
N ARG A 150 -32.20 1.98 7.59
CA ARG A 150 -33.01 3.20 7.47
C ARG A 150 -34.36 2.89 6.81
N GLN A 151 -34.38 2.04 5.79
CA GLN A 151 -35.60 1.65 5.10
C GLN A 151 -36.48 0.67 5.92
N GLY A 152 -35.89 -0.16 6.77
CA GLY A 152 -36.59 -1.08 7.65
C GLY A 152 -37.21 -0.47 8.89
N ASN A 153 -36.86 0.78 9.23
CA ASN A 153 -37.38 1.53 10.40
C ASN A 153 -38.42 2.60 10.01
N SER A 154 -38.92 2.59 8.79
CA SER A 154 -39.99 3.52 8.32
C SER A 154 -41.37 2.83 8.29
#